data_dad1c796bd61be05702a8aa13f7079a4
#
_entry.id   dad1c796bd61be05702a8aa13f7079a4
#
_cell.length_a   1.000
_cell.length_b   1.000
_cell.length_c   1.000
_cell.angle_alpha   90.00
_cell.angle_beta   90.00
_cell.angle_gamma   90.00
#
_symmetry.space_group_name_H-M   'P 1'
#
loop_
_entity.id
_entity.type
_entity.pdbx_description
1 polymer ?
#
loop_
_entity_poly.entity_id
_entity_poly.type
_entity_poly.pdbx_seq_one_letter_code
_entity_poly.pdbx_strand_id
1 'polypeptide(L)'
;MKRKIAIVAGGDSSEHDVSLRSAEGILSFMDNEKYDCYIVEIITGGNWTVFYGQEKCLINRDDFSFNTADGKRHNFDFAYITIHGTPGENGIMQGYFDLIGMPYSTSDVLVEALTFNKFALNNFLRAFPELHISDSVMVRKGDNISPDDEKQIAERLGIPCFVKPNAGGSSFGVTKVKRADALRAAIDKSMMESDEVMIEKMMSGTEITCGCFKRANGEIVTLPITEVVCHDEFFDYDAKYNNKSDEITPARIAPETAQRVSDMTKRIYHILGCYGLIRIDYILSGEKGQEQINMLEINTTPGMTATSFIPQQVRASEFEIKDVLSEIIEGKF
;
A
#
# COMPACT_ATOMS: atom_id res chain seq x y z
N MET A 1 3.67 -30.98 10.22
CA MET A 1 2.31 -30.41 10.45
C MET A 1 2.27 -29.13 9.65
N LYS A 2 1.21 -28.84 8.89
CA LYS A 2 1.10 -27.60 8.15
C LYS A 2 0.92 -26.42 9.13
N ARG A 3 1.50 -25.26 8.80
CA ARG A 3 1.20 -24.03 9.56
C ARG A 3 -0.21 -23.52 9.22
N LYS A 4 -0.90 -23.01 10.22
CA LYS A 4 -2.21 -22.38 10.06
C LYS A 4 -2.08 -20.88 9.88
N ILE A 5 -2.47 -20.40 8.73
CA ILE A 5 -2.35 -19.01 8.34
C ILE A 5 -3.72 -18.33 8.38
N ALA A 6 -3.82 -17.25 9.15
CA ALA A 6 -4.96 -16.33 9.05
C ALA A 6 -4.68 -15.32 7.94
N ILE A 7 -5.46 -15.33 6.87
CA ILE A 7 -5.46 -14.25 5.87
C ILE A 7 -6.43 -13.18 6.37
N VAL A 8 -5.88 -12.11 6.92
CA VAL A 8 -6.61 -11.06 7.63
C VAL A 8 -7.06 -10.00 6.66
N ALA A 9 -8.37 -9.85 6.48
CA ALA A 9 -8.99 -9.00 5.46
C ALA A 9 -10.17 -8.19 6.02
N GLY A 10 -10.77 -7.33 5.21
CA GLY A 10 -11.88 -6.46 5.59
C GLY A 10 -11.39 -5.06 5.92
N GLY A 11 -11.59 -4.61 7.15
CA GLY A 11 -11.25 -3.25 7.60
C GLY A 11 -12.41 -2.27 7.42
N ASP A 12 -12.15 -0.99 7.69
CA ASP A 12 -13.18 0.06 7.76
C ASP A 12 -13.13 1.04 6.60
N SER A 13 -12.19 0.85 5.69
CA SER A 13 -12.04 1.74 4.54
C SER A 13 -13.05 1.43 3.44
N SER A 14 -13.22 2.35 2.50
CA SER A 14 -13.95 2.14 1.25
C SER A 14 -13.39 0.97 0.40
N GLU A 15 -12.25 0.41 0.79
CA GLU A 15 -11.57 -0.70 0.13
C GLU A 15 -11.86 -2.07 0.79
N HIS A 16 -12.83 -2.15 1.70
CA HIS A 16 -13.23 -3.40 2.38
C HIS A 16 -13.42 -4.58 1.41
N ASP A 17 -14.21 -4.39 0.36
CA ASP A 17 -14.49 -5.44 -0.63
C ASP A 17 -13.26 -5.77 -1.48
N VAL A 18 -12.37 -4.80 -1.72
CA VAL A 18 -11.09 -5.03 -2.40
C VAL A 18 -10.17 -5.89 -1.55
N SER A 19 -10.16 -5.63 -0.23
CA SER A 19 -9.42 -6.42 0.75
C SER A 19 -9.89 -7.89 0.77
N LEU A 20 -11.20 -8.14 0.79
CA LEU A 20 -11.75 -9.50 0.73
C LEU A 20 -11.36 -10.22 -0.57
N ARG A 21 -11.46 -9.54 -1.73
CA ARG A 21 -11.02 -10.11 -3.01
C ARG A 21 -9.51 -10.38 -3.04
N SER A 22 -8.70 -9.51 -2.42
CA SER A 22 -7.26 -9.74 -2.27
C SER A 22 -6.99 -10.98 -1.40
N ALA A 23 -7.77 -11.19 -0.33
CA ALA A 23 -7.66 -12.38 0.52
C ALA A 23 -7.99 -13.67 -0.23
N GLU A 24 -9.03 -13.66 -1.07
CA GLU A 24 -9.37 -14.79 -1.95
C GLU A 24 -8.24 -15.06 -2.95
N GLY A 25 -7.63 -14.01 -3.51
CA GLY A 25 -6.46 -14.13 -4.38
C GLY A 25 -5.29 -14.78 -3.65
N ILE A 26 -4.93 -14.27 -2.47
CA ILE A 26 -3.86 -14.84 -1.63
C ILE A 26 -4.16 -16.29 -1.31
N LEU A 27 -5.38 -16.63 -0.89
CA LEU A 27 -5.78 -18.01 -0.58
C LEU A 27 -5.55 -18.93 -1.79
N SER A 28 -5.85 -18.47 -3.01
CA SER A 28 -5.65 -19.23 -4.23
C SER A 28 -4.18 -19.42 -4.62
N PHE A 29 -3.30 -18.52 -4.16
CA PHE A 29 -1.85 -18.55 -4.43
C PHE A 29 -1.04 -19.29 -3.38
N MET A 30 -1.60 -19.55 -2.18
CA MET A 30 -0.88 -20.22 -1.10
C MET A 30 -0.50 -21.65 -1.45
N ASP A 31 0.66 -22.07 -0.94
CA ASP A 31 1.12 -23.46 -1.02
C ASP A 31 0.33 -24.36 -0.06
N ASN A 32 -0.69 -25.02 -0.60
CA ASN A 32 -1.56 -25.92 0.16
C ASN A 32 -0.86 -27.17 0.70
N GLU A 33 0.38 -27.47 0.29
CA GLU A 33 1.16 -28.56 0.89
C GLU A 33 1.83 -28.11 2.21
N LYS A 34 2.15 -26.82 2.33
CA LYS A 34 2.82 -26.24 3.51
C LYS A 34 1.85 -25.60 4.51
N TYR A 35 0.75 -25.01 4.03
CA TYR A 35 -0.14 -24.17 4.82
C TYR A 35 -1.59 -24.62 4.80
N ASP A 36 -2.27 -24.46 5.95
CA ASP A 36 -3.73 -24.49 6.09
C ASP A 36 -4.20 -23.05 6.28
N CYS A 37 -4.84 -22.46 5.26
CA CYS A 37 -5.16 -21.05 5.22
C CYS A 37 -6.66 -20.78 5.44
N TYR A 38 -6.96 -19.72 6.18
CA TYR A 38 -8.32 -19.29 6.51
C TYR A 38 -8.45 -17.78 6.37
N ILE A 39 -9.49 -17.32 5.69
CA ILE A 39 -9.78 -15.88 5.64
C ILE A 39 -10.47 -15.47 6.94
N VAL A 40 -9.88 -14.47 7.60
CA VAL A 40 -10.40 -13.84 8.82
C VAL A 40 -10.84 -12.43 8.46
N GLU A 41 -12.14 -12.18 8.54
CA GLU A 41 -12.73 -10.86 8.29
C GLU A 41 -12.72 -10.02 9.57
N ILE A 42 -12.12 -8.83 9.48
CA ILE A 42 -12.01 -7.85 10.56
C ILE A 42 -12.96 -6.69 10.28
N ILE A 43 -13.79 -6.38 11.28
CA ILE A 43 -14.65 -5.19 11.29
C ILE A 43 -14.38 -4.45 12.60
N THR A 44 -13.95 -3.18 12.53
CA THR A 44 -13.68 -2.38 13.73
C THR A 44 -14.97 -2.13 14.50
N GLY A 45 -14.92 -2.32 15.82
CA GLY A 45 -16.12 -2.24 16.66
C GLY A 45 -17.16 -3.38 16.43
N GLY A 46 -16.97 -4.19 15.37
CA GLY A 46 -17.82 -5.33 15.02
C GLY A 46 -17.22 -6.68 15.43
N ASN A 47 -17.78 -7.74 14.90
CA ASN A 47 -17.28 -9.10 15.09
C ASN A 47 -16.14 -9.41 14.12
N TRP A 48 -15.12 -10.07 14.62
CA TRP A 48 -14.08 -10.70 13.80
C TRP A 48 -14.48 -12.14 13.55
N THR A 49 -14.48 -12.57 12.31
CA THR A 49 -15.05 -13.87 11.94
C THR A 49 -14.13 -14.65 11.00
N VAL A 50 -14.24 -15.97 11.10
CA VAL A 50 -13.55 -16.92 10.21
C VAL A 50 -14.53 -17.99 9.75
N PHE A 51 -14.40 -18.46 8.52
CA PHE A 51 -15.09 -19.67 8.07
C PHE A 51 -14.20 -20.90 8.22
N TYR A 52 -14.70 -21.89 9.00
CA TYR A 52 -14.09 -23.21 9.12
C TYR A 52 -14.99 -24.22 8.42
N GLY A 53 -14.67 -24.55 7.19
CA GLY A 53 -15.62 -25.25 6.31
C GLY A 53 -16.84 -24.37 6.02
N GLN A 54 -18.03 -24.82 6.44
CA GLN A 54 -19.27 -24.04 6.30
C GLN A 54 -19.67 -23.30 7.59
N GLU A 55 -18.93 -23.50 8.66
CA GLU A 55 -19.22 -22.89 9.96
C GLU A 55 -18.59 -21.51 10.06
N LYS A 56 -19.41 -20.49 10.40
CA LYS A 56 -18.92 -19.14 10.72
C LYS A 56 -18.61 -19.05 12.20
N CYS A 57 -17.32 -18.96 12.55
CA CYS A 57 -16.84 -18.90 13.91
C CYS A 57 -16.42 -17.45 14.28
N LEU A 58 -16.55 -17.09 15.56
CA LEU A 58 -16.06 -15.82 16.10
C LEU A 58 -14.60 -15.97 16.53
N ILE A 59 -13.80 -14.96 16.21
CA ILE A 59 -12.41 -14.84 16.69
C ILE A 59 -12.44 -14.32 18.13
N ASN A 60 -11.74 -15.04 19.01
CA ASN A 60 -11.39 -14.54 20.33
C ASN A 60 -10.29 -13.47 20.21
N ARG A 61 -10.58 -12.23 20.60
CA ARG A 61 -9.64 -11.10 20.46
C ARG A 61 -8.53 -11.09 21.50
N ASP A 62 -8.61 -11.93 22.54
CA ASP A 62 -7.55 -11.99 23.56
C ASP A 62 -6.30 -12.69 23.03
N ASP A 63 -6.45 -13.63 22.06
CA ASP A 63 -5.37 -14.47 21.56
C ASP A 63 -5.48 -14.87 20.09
N PHE A 64 -6.43 -14.28 19.37
CA PHE A 64 -6.71 -14.53 17.96
C PHE A 64 -7.06 -15.98 17.62
N SER A 65 -7.60 -16.75 18.59
CA SER A 65 -8.11 -18.11 18.38
C SER A 65 -9.59 -18.13 18.04
N PHE A 66 -10.12 -19.29 17.65
CA PHE A 66 -11.56 -19.51 17.51
C PHE A 66 -11.94 -20.92 18.00
N ASN A 67 -13.22 -21.09 18.36
CA ASN A 67 -13.78 -22.39 18.69
C ASN A 67 -14.82 -22.79 17.65
N THR A 68 -14.82 -24.05 17.25
CA THR A 68 -15.86 -24.68 16.44
C THR A 68 -17.05 -25.10 17.32
N ALA A 69 -18.22 -25.40 16.72
CA ALA A 69 -19.44 -25.77 17.44
C ALA A 69 -19.28 -27.05 18.31
N ASP A 70 -18.35 -27.96 17.94
CA ASP A 70 -17.97 -29.12 18.73
C ASP A 70 -17.08 -28.78 19.94
N GLY A 71 -16.78 -27.50 20.16
CA GLY A 71 -15.95 -27.00 21.27
C GLY A 71 -14.45 -27.12 21.04
N LYS A 72 -14.01 -27.54 19.87
CA LYS A 72 -12.57 -27.64 19.56
C LYS A 72 -11.99 -26.26 19.30
N ARG A 73 -10.89 -25.96 20.01
CA ARG A 73 -10.11 -24.71 19.84
C ARG A 73 -9.12 -24.82 18.71
N HIS A 74 -9.04 -23.76 17.91
CA HIS A 74 -8.10 -23.58 16.81
C HIS A 74 -7.29 -22.31 17.01
N ASN A 75 -5.97 -22.41 16.82
CA ASN A 75 -5.05 -21.28 16.86
C ASN A 75 -4.44 -21.08 15.47
N PHE A 76 -3.96 -19.88 15.19
CA PHE A 76 -3.14 -19.57 14.03
C PHE A 76 -1.68 -19.47 14.41
N ASP A 77 -0.80 -19.77 13.46
CA ASP A 77 0.65 -19.67 13.62
C ASP A 77 1.17 -18.35 13.03
N PHE A 78 0.41 -17.72 12.14
CA PHE A 78 0.81 -16.52 11.41
C PHE A 78 -0.41 -15.75 10.89
N ALA A 79 -0.31 -14.40 10.83
CA ALA A 79 -1.29 -13.52 10.25
C ALA A 79 -0.77 -12.91 8.93
N TYR A 80 -1.38 -13.26 7.79
CA TYR A 80 -1.13 -12.59 6.52
C TYR A 80 -2.10 -11.44 6.35
N ILE A 81 -1.64 -10.21 6.56
CA ILE A 81 -2.48 -9.00 6.55
C ILE A 81 -2.66 -8.52 5.10
N THR A 82 -3.91 -8.33 4.67
CA THR A 82 -4.27 -7.75 3.38
C THR A 82 -5.42 -6.75 3.50
N ILE A 83 -5.54 -6.13 4.68
CA ILE A 83 -6.48 -5.03 4.88
C ILE A 83 -5.91 -3.77 4.25
N HIS A 84 -6.62 -3.18 3.29
CA HIS A 84 -6.28 -1.88 2.71
C HIS A 84 -6.83 -0.76 3.59
N GLY A 85 -5.98 0.23 3.90
CA GLY A 85 -6.32 1.31 4.82
C GLY A 85 -6.37 0.86 6.29
N THR A 86 -7.22 1.52 7.07
CA THR A 86 -7.40 1.24 8.50
C THR A 86 -8.22 -0.04 8.71
N PRO A 87 -7.81 -0.93 9.66
CA PRO A 87 -6.66 -0.85 10.56
C PRO A 87 -5.39 -1.57 10.05
N GLY A 88 -5.30 -1.92 8.79
CA GLY A 88 -4.25 -2.78 8.22
C GLY A 88 -2.94 -2.06 7.89
N GLU A 89 -3.02 -0.82 7.37
CA GLU A 89 -1.86 -0.05 6.90
C GLU A 89 -1.41 1.05 7.86
N ASN A 90 -2.09 1.25 8.99
CA ASN A 90 -1.78 2.34 9.93
C ASN A 90 -1.13 1.88 11.24
N GLY A 91 -0.67 0.63 11.32
CA GLY A 91 0.02 0.07 12.47
C GLY A 91 -0.89 -0.51 13.56
N ILE A 92 -2.21 -0.34 13.48
CA ILE A 92 -3.14 -0.81 14.53
C ILE A 92 -3.18 -2.34 14.60
N MET A 93 -3.31 -3.03 13.47
CA MET A 93 -3.32 -4.50 13.45
C MET A 93 -1.96 -5.07 13.83
N GLN A 94 -0.88 -4.45 13.39
CA GLN A 94 0.48 -4.83 13.75
C GLN A 94 0.70 -4.73 15.26
N GLY A 95 0.28 -3.61 15.88
CA GLY A 95 0.34 -3.44 17.34
C GLY A 95 -0.49 -4.47 18.12
N TYR A 96 -1.65 -4.84 17.60
CA TYR A 96 -2.44 -5.92 18.18
C TYR A 96 -1.71 -7.27 18.11
N PHE A 97 -1.13 -7.63 16.95
CA PHE A 97 -0.39 -8.89 16.79
C PHE A 97 0.91 -8.91 17.61
N ASP A 98 1.60 -7.77 17.76
CA ASP A 98 2.75 -7.64 18.66
C ASP A 98 2.36 -7.95 20.11
N LEU A 99 1.22 -7.40 20.59
CA LEU A 99 0.74 -7.63 21.97
C LEU A 99 0.42 -9.10 22.27
N ILE A 100 -0.08 -9.84 21.31
CA ILE A 100 -0.40 -11.27 21.48
C ILE A 100 0.74 -12.21 21.03
N GLY A 101 1.87 -11.66 20.56
CA GLY A 101 3.04 -12.41 20.11
C GLY A 101 2.82 -13.23 18.83
N MET A 102 1.92 -12.82 17.94
CA MET A 102 1.65 -13.49 16.67
C MET A 102 2.48 -12.86 15.54
N PRO A 103 3.32 -13.62 14.82
CA PRO A 103 4.04 -13.12 13.67
C PRO A 103 3.08 -12.78 12.51
N TYR A 104 3.44 -11.74 11.73
CA TYR A 104 2.61 -11.23 10.62
C TYR A 104 3.43 -10.83 9.40
N SER A 105 2.74 -10.66 8.25
CA SER A 105 3.33 -10.52 6.91
C SER A 105 3.81 -9.12 6.55
N THR A 106 3.43 -8.08 7.29
CA THR A 106 3.76 -6.69 6.97
C THR A 106 4.95 -6.17 7.77
N SER A 107 5.32 -4.93 7.52
CA SER A 107 6.27 -4.19 8.34
C SER A 107 5.71 -3.95 9.76
N ASP A 108 6.52 -3.40 10.65
CA ASP A 108 6.13 -3.11 12.03
C ASP A 108 5.20 -1.88 12.14
N VAL A 109 4.74 -1.62 13.36
CA VAL A 109 3.82 -0.52 13.69
C VAL A 109 4.31 0.83 13.17
N LEU A 110 5.61 1.12 13.35
CA LEU A 110 6.17 2.43 12.97
C LEU A 110 6.19 2.60 11.45
N VAL A 111 6.63 1.58 10.73
CA VAL A 111 6.74 1.62 9.27
C VAL A 111 5.37 1.73 8.64
N GLU A 112 4.39 0.93 9.08
CA GLU A 112 3.02 1.00 8.57
C GLU A 112 2.38 2.37 8.83
N ALA A 113 2.46 2.89 10.05
CA ALA A 113 1.92 4.20 10.37
C ALA A 113 2.61 5.33 9.59
N LEU A 114 3.93 5.23 9.38
CA LEU A 114 4.70 6.23 8.64
C LEU A 114 4.36 6.21 7.15
N THR A 115 4.29 5.04 6.52
CA THR A 115 4.02 4.89 5.08
C THR A 115 2.59 5.27 4.73
N PHE A 116 1.64 5.01 5.62
CA PHE A 116 0.24 5.39 5.44
C PHE A 116 0.02 6.92 5.52
N ASN A 117 0.83 7.62 6.33
CA ASN A 117 0.81 9.08 6.45
C ASN A 117 1.75 9.70 5.40
N LYS A 118 1.21 10.11 4.25
CA LYS A 118 1.97 10.60 3.10
C LYS A 118 2.89 11.78 3.43
N PHE A 119 2.40 12.73 4.22
CA PHE A 119 3.20 13.91 4.60
C PHE A 119 4.35 13.54 5.55
N ALA A 120 4.11 12.68 6.53
CA ALA A 120 5.15 12.20 7.45
C ALA A 120 6.22 11.41 6.69
N LEU A 121 5.81 10.49 5.82
CA LEU A 121 6.71 9.71 4.96
C LEU A 121 7.58 10.62 4.11
N ASN A 122 6.98 11.60 3.40
CA ASN A 122 7.70 12.54 2.55
C ASN A 122 8.75 13.34 3.36
N ASN A 123 8.40 13.81 4.56
CA ASN A 123 9.33 14.54 5.42
C ASN A 123 10.45 13.63 5.96
N PHE A 124 10.16 12.38 6.32
CA PHE A 124 11.17 11.42 6.74
C PHE A 124 12.16 11.14 5.61
N LEU A 125 11.67 10.86 4.41
CA LEU A 125 12.52 10.51 3.25
C LEU A 125 13.32 11.70 2.72
N ARG A 126 12.90 12.95 2.92
CA ARG A 126 13.69 14.14 2.59
C ARG A 126 15.02 14.26 3.32
N ALA A 127 15.20 13.51 4.42
CA ALA A 127 16.49 13.43 5.10
C ALA A 127 17.57 12.69 4.29
N PHE A 128 17.18 12.00 3.21
CA PHE A 128 18.06 11.23 2.32
C PHE A 128 18.18 11.95 0.98
N PRO A 129 19.28 12.68 0.71
CA PRO A 129 19.38 13.58 -0.43
C PRO A 129 19.38 12.88 -1.79
N GLU A 130 19.66 11.57 -1.82
CA GLU A 130 19.55 10.75 -3.03
C GLU A 130 18.10 10.48 -3.48
N LEU A 131 17.12 10.72 -2.59
CA LEU A 131 15.71 10.51 -2.87
C LEU A 131 15.04 11.83 -3.30
N HIS A 132 14.35 11.79 -4.41
CA HIS A 132 13.59 12.93 -4.90
C HIS A 132 12.13 12.84 -4.44
N ILE A 133 11.79 13.69 -3.48
CA ILE A 133 10.47 13.77 -2.86
C ILE A 133 9.83 15.11 -3.21
N SER A 134 8.62 15.09 -3.70
CA SER A 134 7.87 16.30 -4.05
C SER A 134 7.70 17.24 -2.86
N ASP A 135 7.73 18.56 -3.10
CA ASP A 135 7.41 19.54 -2.07
C ASP A 135 5.91 19.52 -1.76
N SER A 136 5.57 19.70 -0.48
CA SER A 136 4.21 19.59 -0.02
C SER A 136 3.93 20.50 1.19
N VAL A 137 2.65 20.81 1.38
CA VAL A 137 2.10 21.53 2.53
C VAL A 137 0.99 20.68 3.13
N MET A 138 0.91 20.61 4.46
CA MET A 138 -0.20 19.97 5.15
C MET A 138 -1.14 21.02 5.74
N VAL A 139 -2.43 20.74 5.63
CA VAL A 139 -3.53 21.50 6.20
C VAL A 139 -4.36 20.57 7.05
N ARG A 140 -4.69 20.99 8.27
CA ARG A 140 -5.52 20.24 9.20
C ARG A 140 -6.92 20.83 9.31
N LYS A 141 -7.88 20.00 9.60
CA LYS A 141 -9.24 20.43 9.92
C LYS A 141 -9.22 21.39 11.12
N GLY A 142 -9.81 22.55 10.92
CA GLY A 142 -9.81 23.63 11.92
C GLY A 142 -8.71 24.68 11.72
N ASP A 143 -7.75 24.45 10.82
CA ASP A 143 -6.79 25.50 10.44
C ASP A 143 -7.51 26.66 9.77
N ASN A 144 -7.20 27.89 10.23
CA ASN A 144 -7.73 29.11 9.61
C ASN A 144 -6.81 29.53 8.45
N ILE A 145 -7.07 28.98 7.26
CA ILE A 145 -6.29 29.32 6.07
C ILE A 145 -6.94 30.54 5.40
N SER A 146 -6.23 31.65 5.39
CA SER A 146 -6.66 32.88 4.72
C SER A 146 -6.46 32.77 3.20
N PRO A 147 -7.11 33.69 2.40
CA PRO A 147 -6.81 33.78 0.97
C PRO A 147 -5.35 34.09 0.65
N ASP A 148 -4.64 34.80 1.54
CA ASP A 148 -3.20 35.07 1.38
C ASP A 148 -2.37 33.78 1.59
N ASP A 149 -2.74 32.91 2.55
CA ASP A 149 -2.11 31.61 2.74
C ASP A 149 -2.31 30.70 1.51
N GLU A 150 -3.52 30.67 0.95
CA GLU A 150 -3.80 29.94 -0.30
C GLU A 150 -2.91 30.39 -1.45
N LYS A 151 -2.74 31.70 -1.59
CA LYS A 151 -1.87 32.30 -2.60
C LYS A 151 -0.41 31.88 -2.37
N GLN A 152 0.10 31.96 -1.15
CA GLN A 152 1.47 31.56 -0.81
C GLN A 152 1.69 30.06 -1.08
N ILE A 153 0.73 29.21 -0.75
CA ILE A 153 0.78 27.77 -1.05
C ILE A 153 0.86 27.55 -2.57
N ALA A 154 0.00 28.23 -3.33
CA ALA A 154 -0.01 28.11 -4.79
C ALA A 154 1.29 28.63 -5.43
N GLU A 155 1.87 29.71 -4.91
CA GLU A 155 3.16 30.25 -5.36
C GLU A 155 4.32 29.30 -5.04
N ARG A 156 4.34 28.71 -3.84
CA ARG A 156 5.38 27.78 -3.40
C ARG A 156 5.38 26.48 -4.18
N LEU A 157 4.21 25.85 -4.33
CA LEU A 157 4.09 24.52 -4.94
C LEU A 157 3.97 24.59 -6.46
N GLY A 158 3.54 25.75 -6.99
CA GLY A 158 3.17 25.91 -8.40
C GLY A 158 1.79 25.35 -8.72
N ILE A 159 1.24 25.78 -9.86
CA ILE A 159 0.00 25.28 -10.43
C ILE A 159 0.32 24.69 -11.80
N PRO A 160 -0.13 23.44 -12.12
CA PRO A 160 -1.02 22.61 -11.33
C PRO A 160 -0.36 21.95 -10.12
N CYS A 161 -1.17 21.68 -9.08
CA CYS A 161 -0.78 20.88 -7.91
C CYS A 161 -1.86 19.85 -7.58
N PHE A 162 -1.55 18.90 -6.69
CA PHE A 162 -2.51 17.91 -6.20
C PHE A 162 -2.92 18.22 -4.77
N VAL A 163 -4.22 18.08 -4.49
CA VAL A 163 -4.79 18.11 -3.14
C VAL A 163 -5.34 16.74 -2.86
N LYS A 164 -4.90 16.09 -1.77
CA LYS A 164 -5.26 14.72 -1.44
C LYS A 164 -5.36 14.49 0.07
N PRO A 165 -6.20 13.55 0.54
CA PRO A 165 -6.14 13.09 1.93
C PRO A 165 -4.74 12.66 2.30
N ASN A 166 -4.28 13.05 3.49
CA ASN A 166 -2.94 12.69 3.98
C ASN A 166 -2.82 11.18 4.26
N ALA A 167 -3.88 10.58 4.80
CA ALA A 167 -4.03 9.15 5.02
C ALA A 167 -5.22 8.63 4.20
N GLY A 168 -5.02 7.56 3.43
CA GLY A 168 -6.04 6.99 2.57
C GLY A 168 -5.48 6.41 1.27
N GLY A 169 -6.29 5.60 0.60
CA GLY A 169 -5.96 4.87 -0.62
C GLY A 169 -6.87 5.21 -1.80
N SER A 170 -6.70 4.48 -2.91
CA SER A 170 -7.57 4.45 -4.11
C SER A 170 -7.94 5.81 -4.70
N SER A 171 -7.13 6.85 -4.47
CA SER A 171 -7.34 8.22 -5.02
C SER A 171 -8.67 8.89 -4.61
N PHE A 172 -9.37 8.40 -3.57
CA PHE A 172 -10.55 9.09 -3.03
C PHE A 172 -10.16 10.47 -2.50
N GLY A 173 -11.00 11.48 -2.77
CA GLY A 173 -10.76 12.85 -2.33
C GLY A 173 -9.59 13.58 -3.02
N VAL A 174 -8.91 12.96 -3.99
CA VAL A 174 -7.81 13.58 -4.74
C VAL A 174 -8.36 14.57 -5.77
N THR A 175 -7.71 15.73 -5.89
CA THR A 175 -8.06 16.74 -6.88
C THR A 175 -6.80 17.36 -7.49
N LYS A 176 -6.69 17.35 -8.82
CA LYS A 176 -5.71 18.13 -9.57
C LYS A 176 -6.19 19.56 -9.71
N VAL A 177 -5.56 20.47 -9.00
CA VAL A 177 -5.87 21.91 -9.01
C VAL A 177 -5.14 22.57 -10.17
N LYS A 178 -5.88 23.07 -11.16
CA LYS A 178 -5.36 23.70 -12.39
C LYS A 178 -5.35 25.22 -12.31
N ARG A 179 -6.00 25.84 -11.30
CA ARG A 179 -6.12 27.26 -11.08
C ARG A 179 -6.08 27.55 -9.58
N ALA A 180 -5.38 28.61 -9.19
CA ALA A 180 -5.20 28.95 -7.77
C ALA A 180 -6.53 29.19 -7.03
N ASP A 181 -7.54 29.78 -7.71
CA ASP A 181 -8.86 30.02 -7.14
C ASP A 181 -9.70 28.76 -6.86
N ALA A 182 -9.27 27.59 -7.35
CA ALA A 182 -9.90 26.31 -7.06
C ALA A 182 -9.29 25.59 -5.84
N LEU A 183 -8.22 26.14 -5.24
CA LEU A 183 -7.47 25.46 -4.16
C LEU A 183 -8.35 25.21 -2.93
N ARG A 184 -9.11 26.22 -2.48
CA ARG A 184 -10.02 26.10 -1.33
C ARG A 184 -11.02 24.98 -1.51
N ALA A 185 -11.73 24.95 -2.63
CA ALA A 185 -12.73 23.94 -2.90
C ALA A 185 -12.13 22.51 -2.94
N ALA A 186 -10.89 22.38 -3.42
CA ALA A 186 -10.18 21.11 -3.42
C ALA A 186 -9.80 20.66 -2.00
N ILE A 187 -9.35 21.59 -1.14
CA ILE A 187 -9.06 21.33 0.28
C ILE A 187 -10.34 20.87 0.98
N ASP A 188 -11.43 21.62 0.85
CA ASP A 188 -12.71 21.32 1.50
C ASP A 188 -13.24 19.95 1.06
N LYS A 189 -13.12 19.60 -0.22
CA LYS A 189 -13.48 18.29 -0.75
C LYS A 189 -12.63 17.17 -0.11
N SER A 190 -11.32 17.35 -0.03
CA SER A 190 -10.41 16.37 0.54
C SER A 190 -10.61 16.19 2.05
N MET A 191 -11.03 17.27 2.76
CA MET A 191 -11.40 17.25 4.19
C MET A 191 -12.64 16.43 4.50
N MET A 192 -13.44 16.04 3.51
CA MET A 192 -14.54 15.10 3.71
C MET A 192 -14.05 13.67 3.94
N GLU A 193 -12.85 13.35 3.45
CA GLU A 193 -12.24 12.01 3.54
C GLU A 193 -11.23 11.89 4.69
N SER A 194 -10.61 12.99 5.10
CA SER A 194 -9.55 12.98 6.13
C SER A 194 -9.47 14.33 6.84
N ASP A 195 -9.22 14.32 8.14
CA ASP A 195 -8.99 15.54 8.93
C ASP A 195 -7.61 16.20 8.63
N GLU A 196 -6.77 15.56 7.84
CA GLU A 196 -5.49 16.06 7.33
C GLU A 196 -5.43 15.96 5.81
N VAL A 197 -5.07 17.04 5.16
CA VAL A 197 -4.98 17.16 3.70
C VAL A 197 -3.57 17.57 3.31
N MET A 198 -2.97 16.84 2.37
CA MET A 198 -1.69 17.18 1.77
C MET A 198 -1.90 17.88 0.43
N ILE A 199 -1.29 19.06 0.27
CA ILE A 199 -1.18 19.77 -1.00
C ILE A 199 0.22 19.51 -1.52
N GLU A 200 0.35 18.93 -2.71
CA GLU A 200 1.63 18.46 -3.23
C GLU A 200 1.90 19.07 -4.61
N LYS A 201 3.15 19.49 -4.80
CA LYS A 201 3.64 19.94 -6.11
C LYS A 201 3.48 18.82 -7.14
N MET A 202 2.89 19.13 -8.29
CA MET A 202 2.74 18.14 -9.36
C MET A 202 4.08 17.69 -9.90
N MET A 203 4.27 16.38 -9.94
CA MET A 203 5.33 15.73 -10.70
C MET A 203 4.77 15.34 -12.08
N SER A 204 5.53 15.60 -13.14
CA SER A 204 5.14 15.25 -14.51
C SER A 204 6.12 14.27 -15.10
N GLY A 205 5.62 13.23 -15.74
CA GLY A 205 6.45 12.19 -16.35
C GLY A 205 5.70 10.89 -16.56
N THR A 206 6.46 9.81 -16.70
CA THR A 206 5.91 8.45 -16.82
C THR A 206 5.70 7.86 -15.44
N GLU A 207 4.48 7.43 -15.13
CA GLU A 207 4.17 6.71 -13.90
C GLU A 207 4.59 5.25 -14.02
N ILE A 208 5.34 4.78 -13.02
CA ILE A 208 5.79 3.39 -12.92
C ILE A 208 5.61 2.89 -11.49
N THR A 209 5.51 1.58 -11.35
CA THR A 209 5.42 0.92 -10.05
C THR A 209 6.34 -0.28 -9.95
N CYS A 210 6.97 -0.48 -8.79
CA CYS A 210 7.92 -1.55 -8.54
C CYS A 210 7.56 -2.28 -7.24
N GLY A 211 7.25 -3.57 -7.36
CA GLY A 211 7.09 -4.47 -6.22
C GLY A 211 8.45 -4.86 -5.62
N CYS A 212 8.46 -5.07 -4.30
CA CYS A 212 9.67 -5.43 -3.58
C CYS A 212 9.32 -6.26 -2.35
N PHE A 213 10.17 -7.25 -2.03
CA PHE A 213 10.05 -8.06 -0.83
C PHE A 213 11.41 -8.48 -0.31
N LYS A 214 11.46 -8.91 0.96
CA LYS A 214 12.65 -9.47 1.58
C LYS A 214 12.50 -10.98 1.70
N ARG A 215 13.48 -11.71 1.17
CA ARG A 215 13.57 -13.17 1.29
C ARG A 215 13.92 -13.60 2.72
N ALA A 216 13.63 -14.85 3.04
CA ALA A 216 13.99 -15.45 4.34
C ALA A 216 15.50 -15.39 4.63
N ASN A 217 16.36 -15.39 3.60
CA ASN A 217 17.82 -15.22 3.74
C ASN A 217 18.26 -13.76 3.98
N GLY A 218 17.33 -12.80 4.00
CA GLY A 218 17.58 -11.38 4.20
C GLY A 218 17.82 -10.57 2.93
N GLU A 219 17.86 -11.19 1.76
CA GLU A 219 18.01 -10.51 0.48
C GLU A 219 16.76 -9.70 0.11
N ILE A 220 16.95 -8.45 -0.31
CA ILE A 220 15.86 -7.60 -0.82
C ILE A 220 15.79 -7.79 -2.34
N VAL A 221 14.64 -8.23 -2.82
CA VAL A 221 14.34 -8.52 -4.22
C VAL A 221 13.32 -7.53 -4.74
N THR A 222 13.57 -6.99 -5.95
CA THR A 222 12.59 -6.19 -6.70
C THR A 222 11.97 -7.02 -7.81
N LEU A 223 10.69 -6.79 -8.06
CA LEU A 223 9.95 -7.40 -9.17
C LEU A 223 10.10 -6.57 -10.45
N PRO A 224 9.81 -7.12 -11.63
CA PRO A 224 9.75 -6.35 -12.87
C PRO A 224 8.83 -5.13 -12.74
N ILE A 225 9.33 -3.99 -13.22
CA ILE A 225 8.63 -2.71 -13.12
C ILE A 225 7.43 -2.71 -14.06
N THR A 226 6.31 -2.15 -13.62
CA THR A 226 5.12 -1.90 -14.45
C THR A 226 5.02 -0.41 -14.80
N GLU A 227 4.80 -0.09 -16.06
CA GLU A 227 4.44 1.24 -16.53
C GLU A 227 2.91 1.39 -16.47
N VAL A 228 2.44 2.52 -15.94
CA VAL A 228 1.01 2.86 -15.84
C VAL A 228 0.71 3.94 -16.87
N VAL A 229 -0.06 3.62 -17.89
CA VAL A 229 -0.44 4.55 -18.96
C VAL A 229 -1.89 4.96 -18.77
N CYS A 230 -2.11 6.14 -18.23
CA CYS A 230 -3.47 6.69 -18.09
C CYS A 230 -3.97 7.23 -19.41
N HIS A 231 -5.20 6.89 -19.77
CA HIS A 231 -5.92 7.48 -20.92
C HIS A 231 -6.53 8.83 -20.57
N ASP A 232 -6.75 9.10 -19.27
CA ASP A 232 -7.21 10.37 -18.70
C ASP A 232 -6.04 11.20 -18.15
N GLU A 233 -6.32 12.39 -17.60
CA GLU A 233 -5.28 13.33 -17.14
C GLU A 233 -4.45 12.84 -15.93
N PHE A 234 -4.93 11.86 -15.16
CA PHE A 234 -4.18 11.21 -14.06
C PHE A 234 -4.86 9.88 -13.66
N PHE A 235 -4.11 9.04 -12.94
CA PHE A 235 -4.55 7.71 -12.49
C PHE A 235 -5.44 7.82 -11.25
N ASP A 236 -6.72 8.17 -11.46
CA ASP A 236 -7.73 8.27 -10.41
C ASP A 236 -8.42 6.91 -10.14
N TYR A 237 -9.43 6.93 -9.26
CA TYR A 237 -10.24 5.75 -8.93
C TYR A 237 -10.87 5.13 -10.18
N ASP A 238 -11.44 5.95 -11.05
CA ASP A 238 -12.07 5.48 -12.28
C ASP A 238 -11.07 4.85 -13.25
N ALA A 239 -9.86 5.40 -13.33
CA ALA A 239 -8.77 4.83 -14.12
C ALA A 239 -8.30 3.47 -13.56
N LYS A 240 -8.26 3.33 -12.22
CA LYS A 240 -7.84 2.08 -11.55
C LYS A 240 -8.82 0.92 -11.73
N TYR A 241 -10.12 1.19 -11.74
CA TYR A 241 -11.14 0.12 -11.67
C TYR A 241 -12.03 0.00 -12.91
N ASN A 242 -12.00 0.97 -13.83
CA ASN A 242 -12.89 1.02 -15.00
C ASN A 242 -12.16 0.91 -16.36
N ASN A 243 -11.00 0.23 -16.40
CA ASN A 243 -10.19 -0.02 -17.62
C ASN A 243 -9.80 1.26 -18.39
N LYS A 244 -9.50 2.36 -17.69
CA LYS A 244 -9.05 3.62 -18.29
C LYS A 244 -7.52 3.79 -18.25
N SER A 245 -6.79 2.73 -17.94
CA SER A 245 -5.34 2.69 -17.95
C SER A 245 -4.83 1.38 -18.52
N ASP A 246 -3.68 1.43 -19.18
CA ASP A 246 -2.93 0.25 -19.59
C ASP A 246 -1.79 0.02 -18.57
N GLU A 247 -1.65 -1.22 -18.12
CA GLU A 247 -0.60 -1.67 -17.23
C GLU A 247 0.38 -2.53 -18.03
N ILE A 248 1.59 -2.03 -18.24
CA ILE A 248 2.58 -2.68 -19.12
C ILE A 248 3.74 -3.22 -18.29
N THR A 249 3.83 -4.53 -18.17
CA THR A 249 4.89 -5.23 -17.44
C THR A 249 5.65 -6.20 -18.38
N PRO A 250 6.97 -6.08 -18.56
CA PRO A 250 7.86 -5.03 -18.04
C PRO A 250 7.63 -3.65 -18.65
N ALA A 251 7.93 -2.60 -17.89
CA ALA A 251 7.82 -1.21 -18.31
C ALA A 251 8.69 -0.89 -19.55
N ARG A 252 8.24 0.00 -20.42
CA ARG A 252 8.94 0.43 -21.65
C ARG A 252 10.00 1.51 -21.37
N ILE A 253 10.84 1.28 -20.37
CA ILE A 253 11.93 2.18 -19.96
C ILE A 253 13.29 1.62 -20.36
N ALA A 254 14.34 2.47 -20.33
CA ALA A 254 15.69 2.03 -20.60
C ALA A 254 16.19 1.06 -19.51
N PRO A 255 17.00 0.03 -19.87
CA PRO A 255 17.53 -0.92 -18.87
C PRO A 255 18.29 -0.24 -17.72
N GLU A 256 19.03 0.83 -18.01
CA GLU A 256 19.78 1.60 -17.02
C GLU A 256 18.83 2.31 -16.05
N THR A 257 17.69 2.83 -16.55
CA THR A 257 16.65 3.44 -15.72
C THR A 257 15.96 2.38 -14.86
N ALA A 258 15.65 1.21 -15.43
CA ALA A 258 15.08 0.09 -14.69
C ALA A 258 15.99 -0.35 -13.52
N GLN A 259 17.31 -0.44 -13.75
CA GLN A 259 18.27 -0.76 -12.71
C GLN A 259 18.30 0.30 -11.61
N ARG A 260 18.31 1.59 -11.96
CA ARG A 260 18.28 2.69 -11.00
C ARG A 260 17.00 2.70 -10.15
N VAL A 261 15.85 2.39 -10.75
CA VAL A 261 14.57 2.24 -10.02
C VAL A 261 14.66 1.05 -9.06
N SER A 262 15.17 -0.09 -9.50
CA SER A 262 15.39 -1.27 -8.65
C SER A 262 16.28 -0.94 -7.45
N ASP A 263 17.41 -0.29 -7.68
CA ASP A 263 18.36 0.07 -6.62
C ASP A 263 17.73 1.07 -5.62
N MET A 264 17.00 2.06 -6.13
CA MET A 264 16.27 3.02 -5.31
C MET A 264 15.16 2.34 -4.48
N THR A 265 14.43 1.41 -5.06
CA THR A 265 13.39 0.63 -4.37
C THR A 265 13.98 -0.18 -3.23
N LYS A 266 15.10 -0.89 -3.47
CA LYS A 266 15.85 -1.61 -2.42
C LYS A 266 16.37 -0.66 -1.34
N ARG A 267 16.84 0.52 -1.73
CA ARG A 267 17.34 1.54 -0.82
C ARG A 267 16.23 2.06 0.09
N ILE A 268 15.06 2.40 -0.45
CA ILE A 268 13.88 2.86 0.33
C ILE A 268 13.41 1.75 1.27
N TYR A 269 13.30 0.52 0.78
CA TYR A 269 12.92 -0.64 1.58
C TYR A 269 13.85 -0.80 2.80
N HIS A 270 15.16 -0.65 2.59
CA HIS A 270 16.17 -0.74 3.64
C HIS A 270 16.10 0.45 4.62
N ILE A 271 15.99 1.69 4.13
CA ILE A 271 15.92 2.92 4.96
C ILE A 271 14.73 2.84 5.94
N LEU A 272 13.58 2.40 5.46
CA LEU A 272 12.37 2.28 6.26
C LEU A 272 12.39 1.06 7.19
N GLY A 273 13.26 0.08 6.94
CA GLY A 273 13.23 -1.19 7.66
C GLY A 273 12.01 -2.04 7.30
N CYS A 274 11.54 -1.96 6.06
CA CYS A 274 10.36 -2.68 5.61
C CYS A 274 10.48 -4.19 5.77
N TYR A 275 9.33 -4.83 5.91
CA TYR A 275 9.15 -6.26 5.83
C TYR A 275 7.94 -6.60 4.96
N GLY A 276 7.90 -7.83 4.45
CA GLY A 276 6.81 -8.31 3.60
C GLY A 276 6.90 -7.79 2.17
N LEU A 277 5.79 -7.89 1.48
CA LEU A 277 5.64 -7.48 0.09
C LEU A 277 5.07 -6.06 0.03
N ILE A 278 5.85 -5.14 -0.53
CA ILE A 278 5.43 -3.74 -0.71
C ILE A 278 5.47 -3.36 -2.18
N ARG A 279 4.83 -2.26 -2.54
CA ARG A 279 4.89 -1.63 -3.84
C ARG A 279 5.21 -0.15 -3.70
N ILE A 280 6.19 0.32 -4.46
CA ILE A 280 6.56 1.73 -4.48
C ILE A 280 6.23 2.29 -5.86
N ASP A 281 5.50 3.40 -5.86
CA ASP A 281 5.06 4.09 -7.06
C ASP A 281 5.96 5.32 -7.30
N TYR A 282 6.33 5.56 -8.56
CA TYR A 282 7.28 6.61 -8.96
C TYR A 282 6.78 7.37 -10.19
N ILE A 283 7.26 8.60 -10.32
CA ILE A 283 7.17 9.40 -11.56
C ILE A 283 8.57 9.58 -12.13
N LEU A 284 8.79 9.08 -13.34
CA LEU A 284 10.01 9.31 -14.11
C LEU A 284 9.88 10.62 -14.90
N SER A 285 10.71 11.62 -14.58
CA SER A 285 10.69 12.91 -15.25
C SER A 285 12.02 13.22 -15.93
N GLY A 286 11.99 13.99 -17.03
CA GLY A 286 13.17 14.36 -17.81
C GLY A 286 13.38 13.52 -19.06
N GLU A 287 14.61 13.53 -19.58
CA GLU A 287 14.97 12.85 -20.82
C GLU A 287 15.15 11.34 -20.65
N LYS A 288 14.74 10.58 -21.67
CA LYS A 288 14.84 9.12 -21.69
C LYS A 288 16.30 8.66 -21.49
N GLY A 289 16.52 7.78 -20.51
CA GLY A 289 17.81 7.24 -20.10
C GLY A 289 18.53 8.08 -19.03
N GLN A 290 18.04 9.30 -18.74
CA GLN A 290 18.57 10.20 -17.70
C GLN A 290 17.44 10.71 -16.78
N GLU A 291 16.31 10.00 -16.73
CA GLU A 291 15.16 10.41 -15.95
C GLU A 291 15.50 10.58 -14.48
N GLN A 292 14.92 11.61 -13.87
CA GLN A 292 14.83 11.74 -12.43
C GLN A 292 13.74 10.80 -11.92
N ILE A 293 14.08 10.01 -10.92
CA ILE A 293 13.14 9.07 -10.27
C ILE A 293 12.55 9.77 -9.06
N ASN A 294 11.28 10.15 -9.14
CA ASN A 294 10.57 10.82 -8.06
C ASN A 294 9.66 9.81 -7.36
N MET A 295 9.83 9.61 -6.06
CA MET A 295 8.96 8.73 -5.27
C MET A 295 7.60 9.40 -5.08
N LEU A 296 6.54 8.65 -5.36
CA LEU A 296 5.14 9.11 -5.26
C LEU A 296 4.47 8.61 -3.99
N GLU A 297 4.41 7.29 -3.79
CA GLU A 297 3.82 6.67 -2.60
C GLU A 297 4.37 5.26 -2.37
N ILE A 298 4.12 4.72 -1.17
CA ILE A 298 4.48 3.36 -0.78
C ILE A 298 3.22 2.65 -0.31
N ASN A 299 2.96 1.46 -0.86
CA ASN A 299 1.84 0.61 -0.48
C ASN A 299 2.39 -0.64 0.21
N THR A 300 2.09 -0.80 1.49
CA THR A 300 2.62 -1.89 2.33
C THR A 300 1.71 -3.11 2.38
N THR A 301 0.45 -2.98 1.96
CA THR A 301 -0.47 -4.10 1.72
C THR A 301 -1.02 -4.02 0.29
N PRO A 302 -0.18 -4.24 -0.75
CA PRO A 302 -0.61 -4.08 -2.14
C PRO A 302 -1.69 -5.09 -2.51
N GLY A 303 -2.55 -4.72 -3.48
CA GLY A 303 -3.60 -5.59 -3.99
C GLY A 303 -3.07 -6.93 -4.51
N MET A 304 -3.78 -8.01 -4.22
CA MET A 304 -3.38 -9.39 -4.53
C MET A 304 -4.43 -10.16 -5.33
N THR A 305 -5.31 -9.46 -6.05
CA THR A 305 -6.17 -10.10 -7.05
C THR A 305 -5.34 -10.55 -8.26
N ALA A 306 -5.84 -11.46 -9.08
CA ALA A 306 -5.11 -11.96 -10.25
C ALA A 306 -4.68 -10.85 -11.24
N THR A 307 -5.39 -9.73 -11.25
CA THR A 307 -5.12 -8.57 -12.11
C THR A 307 -4.39 -7.42 -11.40
N SER A 308 -4.05 -7.56 -10.12
CA SER A 308 -3.28 -6.56 -9.39
C SER A 308 -1.82 -6.52 -9.85
N PHE A 309 -1.13 -5.39 -9.65
CA PHE A 309 0.26 -5.17 -10.07
C PHE A 309 1.21 -6.27 -9.59
N ILE A 310 1.16 -6.61 -8.31
CA ILE A 310 2.09 -7.60 -7.73
C ILE A 310 1.98 -8.97 -8.41
N PRO A 311 0.80 -9.61 -8.53
CA PRO A 311 0.69 -10.85 -9.28
C PRO A 311 1.08 -10.75 -10.76
N GLN A 312 0.87 -9.58 -11.42
CA GLN A 312 1.34 -9.34 -12.78
C GLN A 312 2.88 -9.31 -12.85
N GLN A 313 3.52 -8.57 -11.93
CA GLN A 313 4.96 -8.45 -11.84
C GLN A 313 5.63 -9.79 -11.52
N VAL A 314 5.05 -10.59 -10.61
CA VAL A 314 5.55 -11.94 -10.30
C VAL A 314 5.46 -12.84 -11.53
N ARG A 315 4.34 -12.83 -12.27
CA ARG A 315 4.21 -13.60 -13.53
C ARG A 315 5.22 -13.20 -14.61
N ALA A 316 5.68 -11.95 -14.59
CA ALA A 316 6.71 -11.45 -15.51
C ALA A 316 8.15 -11.67 -15.01
N SER A 317 8.32 -12.26 -13.82
CA SER A 317 9.61 -12.56 -13.20
C SER A 317 9.95 -14.05 -13.30
N GLU A 318 11.04 -14.44 -12.66
CA GLU A 318 11.44 -15.84 -12.48
C GLU A 318 10.78 -16.53 -11.27
N PHE A 319 9.99 -15.78 -10.47
CA PHE A 319 9.38 -16.28 -9.25
C PHE A 319 7.98 -16.85 -9.49
N GLU A 320 7.63 -17.86 -8.70
CA GLU A 320 6.24 -18.29 -8.52
C GLU A 320 5.63 -17.54 -7.35
N ILE A 321 4.38 -17.09 -7.49
CA ILE A 321 3.71 -16.29 -6.43
C ILE A 321 3.63 -17.06 -5.09
N LYS A 322 3.43 -18.37 -5.12
CA LYS A 322 3.41 -19.22 -3.93
C LYS A 322 4.75 -19.22 -3.17
N ASP A 323 5.86 -19.11 -3.92
CA ASP A 323 7.20 -19.08 -3.33
C ASP A 323 7.49 -17.72 -2.71
N VAL A 324 7.05 -16.62 -3.35
CA VAL A 324 7.13 -15.26 -2.77
C VAL A 324 6.36 -15.20 -1.45
N LEU A 325 5.13 -15.72 -1.41
CA LEU A 325 4.33 -15.76 -0.17
C LEU A 325 5.00 -16.64 0.90
N SER A 326 5.58 -17.78 0.50
CA SER A 326 6.32 -18.64 1.41
C SER A 326 7.57 -17.97 1.98
N GLU A 327 8.35 -17.23 1.19
CA GLU A 327 9.53 -16.48 1.66
C GLU A 327 9.14 -15.45 2.75
N ILE A 328 7.98 -14.77 2.59
CA ILE A 328 7.47 -13.81 3.57
C ILE A 328 7.06 -14.53 4.87
N ILE A 329 6.36 -15.65 4.76
CA ILE A 329 5.91 -16.42 5.94
C ILE A 329 7.10 -17.00 6.68
N GLU A 330 7.96 -17.76 5.97
CA GLU A 330 9.09 -18.48 6.59
C GLU A 330 10.18 -17.54 7.13
N GLY A 331 10.29 -16.32 6.60
CA GLY A 331 11.22 -15.29 7.11
C GLY A 331 10.89 -14.77 8.52
N LYS A 332 9.76 -15.17 9.12
CA LYS A 332 9.38 -14.83 10.51
C LYS A 332 9.60 -15.99 11.48
N PHE A 333 10.08 -17.15 11.00
CA PHE A 333 10.39 -18.33 11.78
C PHE A 333 11.86 -18.72 11.63
#